data_a499f896dc152745c637fccc8be89b63
#
_entry.id   a499f896dc152745c637fccc8be89b63
#
_cell.length_a   1.000
_cell.length_b   1.000
_cell.length_c   1.000
_cell.angle_alpha   90.00
_cell.angle_beta   90.00
_cell.angle_gamma   90.00
#
_symmetry.space_group_name_H-M   'P 1'
#
loop_
_entity.id
_entity.type
_entity.pdbx_description
1 polymer ?
#
loop_
_entity_poly.entity_id
_entity_poly.type
_entity_poly.pdbx_seq_one_letter_code
_entity_poly.pdbx_strand_id
1 'polypeptide(L)'
;MKNVLFVGFKGKNNTSGVLAERLSPQHLLLTNSFAGLRRDIASLRGEYDCIVMFGVDKTLSSSVRIEKIASLNGTERASALDLQRLKEALADVGVPAEISDSPTAYLCNEAYWHMLDRFSGNAVFIHVPTLKHVDERFIEKMTRLNP
;
A
#
# COMPACT_ATOMS: atom_id res chain seq x y z
N MET A 1 -9.12 -8.74 -16.88
CA MET A 1 -7.90 -8.25 -16.20
C MET A 1 -8.25 -7.14 -15.22
N LYS A 2 -7.65 -7.13 -14.06
CA LYS A 2 -7.85 -6.07 -13.09
C LYS A 2 -7.05 -4.84 -13.46
N ASN A 3 -7.68 -3.68 -13.33
CA ASN A 3 -7.01 -2.41 -13.45
C ASN A 3 -6.58 -1.97 -12.05
N VAL A 4 -5.29 -2.15 -11.74
CA VAL A 4 -4.73 -1.88 -10.40
C VAL A 4 -3.88 -0.63 -10.44
N LEU A 5 -4.12 0.27 -9.49
CA LEU A 5 -3.23 1.40 -9.26
C LEU A 5 -2.30 1.06 -8.09
N PHE A 6 -1.01 1.17 -8.31
CA PHE A 6 -0.02 1.02 -7.25
C PHE A 6 0.38 2.39 -6.72
N VAL A 7 0.40 2.53 -5.40
CA VAL A 7 0.62 3.80 -4.72
C VAL A 7 1.76 3.66 -3.73
N GLY A 8 2.69 4.60 -3.78
CA GLY A 8 3.76 4.72 -2.79
C GLY A 8 3.88 6.16 -2.33
N PHE A 9 4.93 6.46 -1.59
CA PHE A 9 5.22 7.82 -1.13
C PHE A 9 6.48 8.34 -1.80
N LYS A 10 6.50 9.63 -2.10
CA LYS A 10 7.68 10.32 -2.60
C LYS A 10 8.79 10.26 -1.56
N GLY A 11 10.01 10.42 -2.00
CA GLY A 11 11.14 10.50 -1.10
C GLY A 11 12.32 9.68 -1.61
N LYS A 12 13.51 10.19 -1.31
CA LYS A 12 14.75 9.52 -1.63
C LYS A 12 14.87 8.28 -0.74
N ASN A 13 15.20 7.15 -1.36
CA ASN A 13 15.36 5.87 -0.62
C ASN A 13 14.08 5.40 0.09
N ASN A 14 12.93 5.69 -0.49
CA ASN A 14 11.65 5.22 0.06
C ASN A 14 11.23 3.93 -0.65
N THR A 15 11.21 2.81 0.09
CA THR A 15 10.85 1.51 -0.46
C THR A 15 9.49 1.52 -1.14
N SER A 16 8.51 2.24 -0.55
CA SER A 16 7.14 2.26 -1.09
C SER A 16 7.10 2.87 -2.49
N GLY A 17 7.85 3.95 -2.70
CA GLY A 17 7.95 4.59 -4.01
C GLY A 17 8.66 3.71 -5.02
N VAL A 18 9.75 3.06 -4.60
CA VAL A 18 10.49 2.14 -5.46
C VAL A 18 9.59 1.00 -5.93
N LEU A 19 8.82 0.41 -5.02
CA LEU A 19 7.90 -0.68 -5.37
C LEU A 19 6.81 -0.20 -6.33
N ALA A 20 6.16 0.91 -6.03
CA ALA A 20 5.09 1.42 -6.88
C ALA A 20 5.57 1.65 -8.32
N GLU A 21 6.74 2.26 -8.47
CA GLU A 21 7.32 2.51 -9.79
C GLU A 21 7.70 1.23 -10.53
N ARG A 22 8.23 0.24 -9.79
CA ARG A 22 8.68 -1.03 -10.39
C ARG A 22 7.51 -1.94 -10.77
N LEU A 23 6.40 -1.86 -10.06
CA LEU A 23 5.27 -2.74 -10.31
C LEU A 23 4.42 -2.33 -11.51
N SER A 24 4.34 -1.04 -11.80
CA SER A 24 3.54 -0.58 -12.92
C SER A 24 3.97 0.80 -13.38
N PRO A 25 3.96 1.08 -14.69
CA PRO A 25 4.07 2.45 -15.17
C PRO A 25 2.89 3.30 -14.73
N GLN A 26 1.75 2.67 -14.41
CA GLN A 26 0.56 3.33 -13.88
C GLN A 26 0.62 3.30 -12.35
N HIS A 27 1.25 4.30 -11.77
CA HIS A 27 1.44 4.41 -10.33
C HIS A 27 1.26 5.84 -9.87
N LEU A 28 1.09 6.01 -8.56
CA LEU A 28 1.00 7.32 -7.92
C LEU A 28 1.96 7.39 -6.75
N LEU A 29 2.71 8.47 -6.65
CA LEU A 29 3.55 8.74 -5.49
C LEU A 29 2.94 9.90 -4.71
N LEU A 30 2.56 9.64 -3.46
CA LEU A 30 1.93 10.62 -2.59
C LEU A 30 2.95 11.57 -1.97
N THR A 31 2.55 12.80 -1.82
CA THR A 31 3.33 13.83 -1.13
C THR A 31 3.34 13.53 0.38
N ASN A 32 4.49 13.72 1.03
CA ASN A 32 4.69 13.41 2.44
C ASN A 32 4.22 14.56 3.35
N SER A 33 2.97 14.96 3.17
CA SER A 33 2.28 15.90 4.06
C SER A 33 0.79 15.61 4.01
N PHE A 34 0.07 15.94 5.09
CA PHE A 34 -1.37 15.71 5.13
C PHE A 34 -2.10 16.46 4.03
N ALA A 35 -1.81 17.73 3.84
CA ALA A 35 -2.44 18.53 2.78
C ALA A 35 -2.07 18.03 1.39
N GLY A 36 -0.80 17.66 1.19
CA GLY A 36 -0.31 17.18 -0.11
C GLY A 36 -0.93 15.85 -0.51
N LEU A 37 -0.98 14.88 0.39
CA LEU A 37 -1.57 13.58 0.06
C LEU A 37 -3.07 13.69 -0.19
N ARG A 38 -3.77 14.55 0.52
CA ARG A 38 -5.20 14.79 0.27
C ARG A 38 -5.43 15.33 -1.13
N ARG A 39 -4.61 16.30 -1.57
CA ARG A 39 -4.69 16.85 -2.93
C ARG A 39 -4.38 15.79 -3.97
N ASP A 40 -3.33 15.00 -3.74
CA ASP A 40 -2.93 13.95 -4.67
C ASP A 40 -4.07 12.95 -4.87
N ILE A 41 -4.71 12.51 -3.80
CA ILE A 41 -5.80 11.55 -3.87
C ILE A 41 -7.03 12.18 -4.52
N ALA A 42 -7.39 13.42 -4.14
CA ALA A 42 -8.53 14.12 -4.71
C ALA A 42 -8.36 14.38 -6.21
N SER A 43 -7.12 14.49 -6.68
CA SER A 43 -6.81 14.77 -8.08
C SER A 43 -6.79 13.52 -8.96
N LEU A 44 -6.93 12.32 -8.37
CA LEU A 44 -6.91 11.09 -9.15
C LEU A 44 -8.04 11.07 -10.17
N ARG A 45 -7.67 10.73 -11.39
CA ARG A 45 -8.60 10.51 -12.50
C ARG A 45 -8.51 9.05 -12.92
N GLY A 46 -9.59 8.53 -13.41
CA GLY A 46 -9.65 7.15 -13.89
C GLY A 46 -10.37 6.23 -12.92
N GLU A 47 -10.67 5.06 -13.42
CA GLU A 47 -11.37 4.03 -12.68
C GLU A 47 -10.41 2.86 -12.47
N TYR A 48 -10.32 2.40 -11.23
CA TYR A 48 -9.48 1.30 -10.85
C TYR A 48 -10.30 0.22 -10.16
N ASP A 49 -10.00 -1.03 -10.46
CA ASP A 49 -10.64 -2.17 -9.79
C ASP A 49 -10.18 -2.28 -8.34
N CYS A 50 -8.90 -1.98 -8.11
CA CYS A 50 -8.38 -1.90 -6.75
C CYS A 50 -7.14 -1.00 -6.70
N ILE A 51 -6.87 -0.52 -5.48
CA ILE A 51 -5.70 0.31 -5.16
C ILE A 51 -4.81 -0.50 -4.23
N VAL A 52 -3.56 -0.68 -4.59
CA VAL A 52 -2.57 -1.32 -3.71
C VAL A 52 -1.57 -0.26 -3.28
N MET A 53 -1.57 0.04 -1.98
CA MET A 53 -0.74 1.08 -1.39
C MET A 53 0.42 0.47 -0.63
N PHE A 54 1.58 1.12 -0.69
CA PHE A 54 2.75 0.74 0.09
C PHE A 54 3.18 1.89 0.99
N GLY A 55 3.63 1.56 2.18
CA GLY A 55 4.28 2.49 3.10
C GLY A 55 5.40 1.78 3.82
N VAL A 56 6.35 2.54 4.36
CA VAL A 56 7.50 1.97 5.05
C VAL A 56 7.25 1.90 6.54
N ASP A 57 7.52 0.74 7.14
CA ASP A 57 7.59 0.55 8.57
C ASP A 57 8.98 0.05 8.93
N LYS A 58 9.76 0.88 9.60
CA LYS A 58 11.15 0.58 9.93
C LYS A 58 11.32 -0.57 10.93
N THR A 59 10.24 -1.03 11.55
CA THR A 59 10.29 -2.18 12.46
C THR A 59 10.23 -3.51 11.74
N LEU A 60 9.86 -3.50 10.44
CA LEU A 60 9.84 -4.71 9.62
C LEU A 60 11.24 -4.96 9.03
N SER A 61 11.58 -6.23 8.85
CA SER A 61 12.87 -6.60 8.26
C SER A 61 12.77 -7.64 7.14
N SER A 62 11.96 -8.68 7.31
CA SER A 62 11.88 -9.77 6.32
C SER A 62 10.45 -10.11 5.93
N SER A 63 9.48 -9.43 6.50
CA SER A 63 8.06 -9.66 6.19
C SER A 63 7.36 -8.35 5.91
N VAL A 64 6.15 -8.44 5.37
CA VAL A 64 5.29 -7.28 5.14
C VAL A 64 4.05 -7.40 6.04
N ARG A 65 3.36 -6.29 6.24
CA ARG A 65 2.13 -6.28 7.04
C ARG A 65 0.99 -5.69 6.22
N ILE A 66 -0.07 -6.47 6.08
CA ILE A 66 -1.29 -6.05 5.38
C ILE A 66 -2.19 -5.35 6.39
N GLU A 67 -2.50 -4.09 6.17
CA GLU A 67 -3.35 -3.31 7.05
C GLU A 67 -4.81 -3.50 6.63
N LYS A 68 -5.65 -3.97 7.55
CA LYS A 68 -7.07 -4.17 7.26
C LYS A 68 -7.88 -2.90 7.42
N ILE A 69 -7.50 -2.04 8.37
CA ILE A 69 -8.33 -0.94 8.86
C ILE A 69 -7.54 0.38 8.83
N ALA A 70 -8.23 1.46 8.49
CA ALA A 70 -7.78 2.83 8.73
C ALA A 70 -8.81 3.54 9.61
N SER A 71 -8.36 4.49 10.41
CA SER A 71 -9.22 5.23 11.33
C SER A 71 -8.92 6.72 11.25
N LEU A 72 -9.96 7.53 11.12
CA LEU A 72 -9.83 8.98 11.07
C LEU A 72 -11.01 9.61 11.83
N ASN A 73 -10.69 10.44 12.82
CA ASN A 73 -11.69 11.15 13.63
C ASN A 73 -12.76 10.21 14.22
N GLY A 74 -12.33 9.04 14.72
CA GLY A 74 -13.22 8.06 15.31
C GLY A 74 -14.01 7.21 14.35
N THR A 75 -13.85 7.41 13.06
CA THR A 75 -14.51 6.60 12.03
C THR A 75 -13.52 5.62 11.43
N GLU A 76 -13.85 4.32 11.53
CA GLU A 76 -13.03 3.27 10.93
C GLU A 76 -13.56 2.90 9.55
N ARG A 77 -12.63 2.56 8.66
CA ARG A 77 -12.94 1.97 7.36
C ARG A 77 -12.07 0.76 7.16
N ALA A 78 -12.64 -0.30 6.60
CA ALA A 78 -11.93 -1.54 6.35
C ALA A 78 -11.83 -1.81 4.85
N SER A 79 -10.76 -2.52 4.47
CA SER A 79 -10.64 -3.00 3.10
C SER A 79 -11.76 -3.97 2.78
N ALA A 80 -12.36 -3.82 1.60
CA ALA A 80 -13.34 -4.75 1.07
C ALA A 80 -12.70 -5.88 0.27
N LEU A 81 -11.37 -5.84 0.08
CA LEU A 81 -10.65 -6.87 -0.66
C LEU A 81 -10.46 -8.13 0.19
N ASP A 82 -10.24 -9.25 -0.48
CA ASP A 82 -9.94 -10.52 0.18
C ASP A 82 -8.47 -10.52 0.63
N LEU A 83 -8.24 -10.11 1.88
CA LEU A 83 -6.88 -9.96 2.40
C LEU A 83 -6.20 -11.31 2.65
N GLN A 84 -6.97 -12.36 2.94
CA GLN A 84 -6.40 -13.70 3.10
C GLN A 84 -5.84 -14.19 1.76
N ARG A 85 -6.56 -13.94 0.68
CA ARG A 85 -6.09 -14.28 -0.67
C ARG A 85 -4.83 -13.49 -1.04
N LEU A 86 -4.79 -12.22 -0.65
CA LEU A 86 -3.59 -11.39 -0.87
C LEU A 86 -2.39 -11.95 -0.09
N LYS A 87 -2.61 -12.36 1.17
CA LYS A 87 -1.58 -12.99 1.99
C LYS A 87 -1.04 -14.26 1.32
N GLU A 88 -1.92 -15.07 0.78
CA GLU A 88 -1.55 -16.28 0.06
C GLU A 88 -0.76 -15.96 -1.23
N ALA A 89 -1.18 -14.94 -1.97
CA ALA A 89 -0.48 -14.51 -3.18
C ALA A 89 0.93 -14.02 -2.85
N LEU A 90 1.10 -13.29 -1.74
CA LEU A 90 2.42 -12.86 -1.27
C LEU A 90 3.29 -14.08 -0.90
N ALA A 91 2.71 -15.04 -0.18
CA ALA A 91 3.44 -16.26 0.17
C ALA A 91 3.88 -17.03 -1.07
N ASP A 92 3.05 -17.07 -2.09
CA ASP A 92 3.37 -17.76 -3.36
C ASP A 92 4.57 -17.15 -4.08
N VAL A 93 4.79 -15.85 -3.92
CA VAL A 93 6.00 -15.20 -4.47
C VAL A 93 7.16 -15.14 -3.49
N GLY A 94 6.99 -15.77 -2.32
CA GLY A 94 8.07 -15.87 -1.32
C GLY A 94 8.17 -14.69 -0.36
N VAL A 95 7.08 -13.97 -0.15
CA VAL A 95 7.03 -12.82 0.76
C VAL A 95 6.11 -13.13 1.94
N PRO A 96 6.65 -13.39 3.15
CA PRO A 96 5.81 -13.61 4.32
C PRO A 96 5.01 -12.37 4.68
N ALA A 97 3.76 -12.54 5.06
CA ALA A 97 2.88 -11.42 5.40
C ALA A 97 2.02 -11.75 6.60
N GLU A 98 1.68 -10.72 7.37
CA GLU A 98 0.70 -10.79 8.45
C GLU A 98 -0.40 -9.78 8.17
N ILE A 99 -1.62 -10.08 8.64
CA ILE A 99 -2.75 -9.15 8.53
C ILE A 99 -2.95 -8.49 9.88
N SER A 100 -2.98 -7.16 9.91
CA SER A 100 -3.21 -6.37 11.12
C SER A 100 -4.63 -5.85 11.16
N ASP A 101 -5.30 -6.04 12.30
CA ASP A 101 -6.63 -5.49 12.57
C ASP A 101 -6.59 -4.12 13.27
N SER A 102 -5.40 -3.64 13.59
CA SER A 102 -5.23 -2.36 14.26
C SER A 102 -4.89 -1.27 13.26
N PRO A 103 -5.52 -0.08 13.36
CA PRO A 103 -5.17 1.02 12.46
C PRO A 103 -3.71 1.41 12.61
N THR A 104 -3.10 1.77 11.51
CA THR A 104 -1.76 2.36 11.52
C THR A 104 -1.86 3.84 11.93
N ALA A 105 -0.80 4.64 11.75
CA ALA A 105 -0.75 6.00 12.25
C ALA A 105 -0.21 6.97 11.19
N TYR A 106 -0.41 8.26 11.45
CA TYR A 106 0.15 9.37 10.67
C TYR A 106 -0.27 9.37 9.20
N LEU A 107 0.66 9.70 8.32
CA LEU A 107 0.39 9.86 6.89
C LEU A 107 -0.15 8.60 6.23
N CYS A 108 0.37 7.43 6.60
CA CYS A 108 -0.06 6.16 6.05
C CYS A 108 -1.53 5.88 6.36
N ASN A 109 -1.91 6.10 7.61
CA ASN A 109 -3.30 5.87 8.04
C ASN A 109 -4.27 6.81 7.32
N GLU A 110 -3.95 8.09 7.25
CA GLU A 110 -4.83 9.05 6.59
C GLU A 110 -4.93 8.79 5.09
N ALA A 111 -3.82 8.51 4.44
CA ALA A 111 -3.83 8.17 3.01
C ALA A 111 -4.70 6.94 2.74
N TYR A 112 -4.55 5.91 3.56
CA TYR A 112 -5.34 4.69 3.44
C TYR A 112 -6.84 4.96 3.64
N TRP A 113 -7.17 5.74 4.68
CA TRP A 113 -8.56 6.09 4.96
C TRP A 113 -9.22 6.80 3.77
N HIS A 114 -8.53 7.77 3.18
CA HIS A 114 -9.07 8.50 2.02
C HIS A 114 -9.21 7.61 0.79
N MET A 115 -8.29 6.67 0.57
CA MET A 115 -8.42 5.73 -0.54
C MET A 115 -9.58 4.76 -0.33
N LEU A 116 -9.76 4.26 0.89
CA LEU A 116 -10.90 3.40 1.21
C LEU A 116 -12.21 4.15 0.99
N ASP A 117 -12.27 5.42 1.37
CA ASP A 117 -13.45 6.25 1.16
C ASP A 117 -13.73 6.47 -0.33
N ARG A 118 -12.71 6.88 -1.07
CA ARG A 118 -12.87 7.23 -2.48
C ARG A 118 -13.19 6.04 -3.37
N PHE A 119 -12.64 4.88 -3.09
CA PHE A 119 -12.79 3.69 -3.92
C PHE A 119 -13.68 2.62 -3.28
N SER A 120 -14.55 3.03 -2.37
CA SER A 120 -15.58 2.16 -1.76
C SER A 120 -15.01 0.89 -1.14
N GLY A 121 -13.87 1.02 -0.47
CA GLY A 121 -13.21 -0.10 0.19
C GLY A 121 -12.30 -0.93 -0.72
N ASN A 122 -12.24 -0.65 -1.99
CA ASN A 122 -11.44 -1.42 -2.94
C ASN A 122 -9.97 -0.98 -2.93
N ALA A 123 -9.38 -0.96 -1.75
CA ALA A 123 -7.99 -0.58 -1.52
C ALA A 123 -7.40 -1.44 -0.41
N VAL A 124 -6.10 -1.60 -0.43
CA VAL A 124 -5.34 -2.27 0.63
C VAL A 124 -4.02 -1.53 0.85
N PHE A 125 -3.56 -1.50 2.09
CA PHE A 125 -2.28 -0.91 2.46
C PHE A 125 -1.34 -2.00 2.95
N ILE A 126 -0.14 -2.03 2.39
CA ILE A 126 0.89 -2.99 2.75
C ILE A 126 2.10 -2.22 3.27
N HIS A 127 2.45 -2.42 4.55
CA HIS A 127 3.69 -1.90 5.09
C HIS A 127 4.84 -2.81 4.71
N VAL A 128 5.94 -2.20 4.28
CA VAL A 128 7.14 -2.89 3.82
C VAL A 128 8.37 -2.40 4.58
N PRO A 129 9.46 -3.18 4.62
CA PRO A 129 10.67 -2.76 5.29
C PRO A 129 11.35 -1.58 4.59
N THR A 130 12.28 -0.92 5.29
CA THR A 130 13.15 0.10 4.68
C THR A 130 14.07 -0.54 3.66
N LEU A 131 14.63 0.27 2.74
CA LEU A 131 15.59 -0.21 1.74
C LEU A 131 16.83 -0.85 2.36
N LYS A 132 17.14 -0.51 3.60
CA LYS A 132 18.22 -1.15 4.36
C LYS A 132 18.02 -2.66 4.52
N HIS A 133 16.75 -3.10 4.61
CA HIS A 133 16.38 -4.51 4.79
C HIS A 133 15.79 -5.14 3.55
N VAL A 134 15.71 -4.40 2.46
CA VAL A 134 15.13 -4.85 1.18
C VAL A 134 16.23 -4.93 0.15
N ASP A 135 16.39 -6.10 -0.46
CA ASP A 135 17.33 -6.29 -1.57
C ASP A 135 16.56 -6.35 -2.90
N GLU A 136 17.32 -6.45 -3.99
CA GLU A 136 16.72 -6.56 -5.34
C GLU A 136 15.87 -7.82 -5.47
N ARG A 137 16.20 -8.88 -4.73
CA ARG A 137 15.43 -10.12 -4.75
C ARG A 137 14.02 -9.91 -4.20
N PHE A 138 13.88 -9.14 -3.12
CA PHE A 138 12.56 -8.79 -2.57
C PHE A 138 11.73 -8.03 -3.60
N ILE A 139 12.33 -7.04 -4.25
CA ILE A 139 11.66 -6.23 -5.26
C ILE A 139 11.19 -7.11 -6.43
N GLU A 140 12.04 -8.01 -6.91
CA GLU A 140 11.68 -8.95 -7.97
C GLU A 140 10.50 -9.84 -7.56
N LYS A 141 10.50 -10.34 -6.33
CA LYS A 141 9.37 -11.13 -5.81
C LYS A 141 8.09 -10.33 -5.86
N MET A 142 8.13 -9.07 -5.44
CA MET A 142 6.95 -8.20 -5.44
C MET A 142 6.45 -7.91 -6.85
N THR A 143 7.34 -7.85 -7.85
CA THR A 143 6.91 -7.64 -9.24
C THR A 143 6.11 -8.81 -9.81
N ARG A 144 6.20 -10.00 -9.18
CA ARG A 144 5.43 -11.18 -9.58
C ARG A 144 4.07 -11.24 -8.89
N LEU A 145 3.80 -10.32 -7.98
CA LEU A 145 2.54 -10.29 -7.25
C LEU A 145 1.39 -9.99 -8.22
N ASN A 146 0.37 -10.83 -8.15
CA ASN A 146 -0.88 -10.63 -8.88
C ASN A 146 -1.99 -10.46 -7.84
N PRO A 147 -2.25 -9.22 -7.43
CA PRO A 147 -3.20 -8.95 -6.34
C PRO A 147 -4.65 -9.19 -6.70
#